data_9f6852ba28845b5df367bde5aa4d930a
#
_entry.id   9f6852ba28845b5df367bde5aa4d930a
#
_cell.length_a   1.000
_cell.length_b   1.000
_cell.length_c   1.000
_cell.angle_alpha   90.00
_cell.angle_beta   90.00
_cell.angle_gamma   90.00
#
_symmetry.space_group_name_H-M   'P 1'
#
loop_
_entity.id
_entity.type
_entity.pdbx_description
1 polymer ?
#
loop_
_entity_poly.entity_id
_entity_poly.type
_entity_poly.pdbx_seq_one_letter_code
_entity_poly.pdbx_strand_id
1 'polypeptide(L)'
;MTSPSSQHVDKADAGYNKALKPRHMQMIAIGGSIGTGLFLGAGGRISMGGPALAFAYALCGVFAFFMIRALGELTIYRPSSGAFVSYAREFQGEGGAYATGWLFFLDWSVTVMADITAVALYVHYWLSLIHISEPTRQAEI
;
A
#
# COMPACT_ATOMS: atom_id res chain seq x y z
N MET A 1 -19.53 34.45 13.88
CA MET A 1 -19.11 34.40 12.47
C MET A 1 -18.43 33.06 12.25
N THR A 2 -19.18 32.06 11.82
CA THR A 2 -18.67 30.70 11.50
C THR A 2 -18.08 30.71 10.09
N SER A 3 -16.82 30.34 9.99
CA SER A 3 -16.07 30.29 8.72
C SER A 3 -16.77 29.36 7.71
N PRO A 4 -16.91 29.76 6.41
CA PRO A 4 -17.54 28.92 5.38
C PRO A 4 -16.82 27.61 5.10
N SER A 5 -15.57 27.45 5.56
CA SER A 5 -14.76 26.26 5.37
C SER A 5 -15.18 25.05 6.22
N SER A 6 -15.86 25.26 7.34
CA SER A 6 -16.31 24.17 8.21
C SER A 6 -17.54 23.42 7.68
N GLN A 7 -18.36 24.06 6.84
CA GLN A 7 -19.59 23.45 6.32
C GLN A 7 -19.37 22.47 5.16
N HIS A 8 -18.22 22.54 4.47
CA HIS A 8 -17.92 21.62 3.37
C HIS A 8 -17.41 20.26 3.85
N VAL A 9 -16.76 20.22 5.01
CA VAL A 9 -16.23 18.98 5.61
C VAL A 9 -17.36 18.14 6.18
N ASP A 10 -18.36 18.76 6.80
CA ASP A 10 -19.46 18.04 7.44
C ASP A 10 -20.40 17.31 6.48
N LYS A 11 -20.52 17.77 5.24
CA LYS A 11 -21.37 17.12 4.22
C LYS A 11 -20.72 15.91 3.57
N ALA A 12 -19.40 15.91 3.42
CA ALA A 12 -18.66 14.77 2.87
C ALA A 12 -18.53 13.62 3.89
N ASP A 13 -18.50 13.95 5.18
CA ASP A 13 -18.37 12.97 6.27
C ASP A 13 -19.70 12.44 6.79
N ALA A 14 -20.83 12.99 6.37
CA ALA A 14 -22.17 12.62 6.87
C ALA A 14 -22.59 11.17 6.60
N GLY A 15 -21.87 10.44 5.73
CA GLY A 15 -22.10 9.03 5.41
C GLY A 15 -21.17 8.03 6.12
N TYR A 16 -20.17 8.51 6.87
CA TYR A 16 -19.18 7.61 7.48
C TYR A 16 -19.53 7.28 8.93
N ASN A 17 -19.67 5.99 9.22
CA ASN A 17 -19.85 5.51 10.58
C ASN A 17 -18.47 5.22 11.20
N LYS A 18 -18.15 5.86 12.34
CA LYS A 18 -16.90 5.67 13.09
C LYS A 18 -16.93 4.34 13.87
N ALA A 19 -17.11 3.21 13.16
CA ALA A 19 -17.20 1.88 13.76
C ALA A 19 -15.82 1.23 14.00
N LEU A 20 -14.74 1.75 13.38
CA LEU A 20 -13.40 1.18 13.50
C LEU A 20 -12.75 1.57 14.82
N LYS A 21 -12.36 0.57 15.60
CA LYS A 21 -11.55 0.75 16.81
C LYS A 21 -10.07 0.90 16.45
N PRO A 22 -9.23 1.55 17.29
CA PRO A 22 -7.79 1.71 17.02
C PRO A 22 -7.06 0.40 16.69
N ARG A 23 -7.44 -0.70 17.33
CA ARG A 23 -6.88 -2.04 17.05
C ARG A 23 -7.16 -2.51 15.62
N HIS A 24 -8.37 -2.23 15.10
CA HIS A 24 -8.72 -2.58 13.72
C HIS A 24 -7.88 -1.78 12.74
N MET A 25 -7.70 -0.49 12.98
CA MET A 25 -6.85 0.37 12.14
C MET A 25 -5.39 -0.07 12.14
N GLN A 26 -4.84 -0.44 13.29
CA GLN A 26 -3.48 -0.97 13.38
C GLN A 26 -3.32 -2.28 12.60
N MET A 27 -4.27 -3.22 12.72
CA MET A 27 -4.21 -4.48 11.98
C MET A 27 -4.32 -4.27 10.47
N ILE A 28 -5.19 -3.36 10.02
CA ILE A 28 -5.33 -2.99 8.61
C ILE A 28 -4.04 -2.34 8.10
N ALA A 29 -3.44 -1.43 8.88
CA ALA A 29 -2.20 -0.76 8.50
C ALA A 29 -1.02 -1.73 8.38
N ILE A 30 -0.86 -2.64 9.34
CA ILE A 30 0.19 -3.67 9.31
C ILE A 30 -0.06 -4.63 8.14
N GLY A 31 -1.28 -5.15 7.99
CA GLY A 31 -1.62 -6.07 6.91
C GLY A 31 -1.47 -5.46 5.52
N GLY A 32 -1.86 -4.19 5.35
CA GLY A 32 -1.72 -3.47 4.10
C GLY A 32 -0.29 -3.08 3.73
N SER A 33 0.60 -2.93 4.73
CA SER A 33 2.01 -2.66 4.46
C SER A 33 2.83 -3.91 4.12
N ILE A 34 2.34 -5.09 4.50
CA ILE A 34 2.97 -6.37 4.14
C ILE A 34 2.40 -6.81 2.78
N GLY A 35 3.00 -6.33 1.70
CA GLY A 35 2.58 -6.69 0.34
C GLY A 35 3.40 -7.84 -0.26
N THR A 36 3.08 -8.18 -1.50
CA THR A 36 3.82 -9.13 -2.34
C THR A 36 5.30 -8.79 -2.49
N GLY A 37 5.65 -7.50 -2.39
CA GLY A 37 7.03 -7.03 -2.40
C GLY A 37 7.91 -7.64 -1.29
N LEU A 38 7.34 -7.94 -0.12
CA LEU A 38 8.07 -8.60 0.96
C LEU A 38 8.26 -10.10 0.65
N PHE A 39 7.20 -10.80 0.30
CA PHE A 39 7.25 -12.25 0.14
C PHE A 39 7.85 -12.69 -1.18
N LEU A 40 7.42 -12.11 -2.29
CA LEU A 40 7.89 -12.50 -3.62
C LEU A 40 9.23 -11.83 -3.98
N GLY A 41 9.37 -10.55 -3.65
CA GLY A 41 10.54 -9.76 -4.05
C GLY A 41 11.74 -9.87 -3.11
N ALA A 42 11.57 -10.36 -1.88
CA ALA A 42 12.64 -10.34 -0.89
C ALA A 42 13.81 -11.28 -1.25
N GLY A 43 13.53 -12.48 -1.74
CA GLY A 43 14.56 -13.45 -2.09
C GLY A 43 15.56 -12.93 -3.13
N GLY A 44 15.05 -12.38 -4.24
CA GLY A 44 15.87 -11.80 -5.28
C GLY A 44 16.66 -10.57 -4.83
N ARG A 45 16.06 -9.72 -4.02
CA ARG A 45 16.73 -8.53 -3.47
C ARG A 45 17.83 -8.88 -2.47
N ILE A 46 17.60 -9.88 -1.61
CA ILE A 46 18.61 -10.36 -0.66
C ILE A 46 19.80 -10.98 -1.41
N SER A 47 19.56 -11.76 -2.45
CA SER A 47 20.63 -12.37 -3.24
C SER A 47 21.49 -11.34 -3.98
N MET A 48 20.90 -10.22 -4.41
CA MET A 48 21.61 -9.14 -5.11
C MET A 48 22.29 -8.15 -4.17
N GLY A 49 21.60 -7.76 -3.09
CA GLY A 49 22.04 -6.69 -2.19
C GLY A 49 22.80 -7.15 -0.95
N GLY A 50 22.72 -8.43 -0.63
CA GLY A 50 23.37 -8.97 0.56
C GLY A 50 23.06 -8.18 1.84
N PRO A 51 24.02 -8.03 2.77
CA PRO A 51 23.83 -7.30 4.03
C PRO A 51 23.54 -5.80 3.85
N ALA A 52 23.94 -5.21 2.72
CA ALA A 52 23.70 -3.79 2.43
C ALA A 52 22.20 -3.49 2.30
N LEU A 53 21.38 -4.49 1.98
CA LEU A 53 19.94 -4.35 1.90
C LEU A 53 19.32 -3.90 3.23
N ALA A 54 19.84 -4.36 4.37
CA ALA A 54 19.38 -3.96 5.70
C ALA A 54 19.54 -2.45 5.93
N PHE A 55 20.68 -1.89 5.52
CA PHE A 55 20.91 -0.44 5.60
C PHE A 55 19.98 0.34 4.68
N ALA A 56 19.75 -0.15 3.46
CA ALA A 56 18.81 0.48 2.53
C ALA A 56 17.40 0.52 3.11
N TYR A 57 16.91 -0.58 3.68
CA TYR A 57 15.61 -0.63 4.34
C TYR A 57 15.53 0.26 5.57
N ALA A 58 16.60 0.30 6.41
CA ALA A 58 16.63 1.17 7.57
C ALA A 58 16.54 2.65 7.16
N LEU A 59 17.30 3.05 6.14
CA LEU A 59 17.28 4.41 5.61
C LEU A 59 15.91 4.77 5.03
N CYS A 60 15.36 3.92 4.18
CA CYS A 60 14.02 4.10 3.63
C CYS A 60 12.95 4.16 4.73
N GLY A 61 13.08 3.34 5.77
CA GLY A 61 12.18 3.34 6.92
C GLY A 61 12.16 4.68 7.67
N VAL A 62 13.34 5.30 7.84
CA VAL A 62 13.44 6.63 8.46
C VAL A 62 12.72 7.68 7.61
N PHE A 63 12.95 7.70 6.30
CA PHE A 63 12.24 8.62 5.41
C PHE A 63 10.73 8.38 5.40
N ALA A 64 10.31 7.13 5.31
CA ALA A 64 8.89 6.76 5.37
C ALA A 64 8.24 7.20 6.68
N PHE A 65 8.94 7.05 7.81
CA PHE A 65 8.45 7.52 9.10
C PHE A 65 8.18 9.03 9.11
N PHE A 66 9.10 9.85 8.60
CA PHE A 66 8.90 11.29 8.52
C PHE A 66 7.75 11.67 7.58
N MET A 67 7.63 11.00 6.45
CA MET A 67 6.53 11.24 5.50
C MET A 67 5.16 10.91 6.11
N ILE A 68 5.05 9.74 6.77
CA ILE A 68 3.80 9.32 7.41
C ILE A 68 3.46 10.25 8.59
N ARG A 69 4.47 10.67 9.36
CA ARG A 69 4.28 11.60 10.45
C ARG A 69 3.78 12.96 9.96
N ALA A 70 4.38 13.51 8.90
CA ALA A 70 3.94 14.76 8.31
C ALA A 70 2.50 14.68 7.79
N LEU A 71 2.15 13.57 7.13
CA LEU A 71 0.77 13.33 6.69
C LEU A 71 -0.20 13.21 7.88
N GLY A 72 0.22 12.56 8.96
CA GLY A 72 -0.57 12.44 10.19
C GLY A 72 -0.84 13.81 10.84
N GLU A 73 0.17 14.67 10.95
CA GLU A 73 0.01 16.03 11.46
C GLU A 73 -0.95 16.85 10.58
N LEU A 74 -0.84 16.72 9.27
CA LEU A 74 -1.73 17.39 8.33
C LEU A 74 -3.17 16.89 8.43
N THR A 75 -3.37 15.59 8.65
CA THR A 75 -4.70 14.98 8.83
C THR A 75 -5.37 15.43 10.14
N ILE A 76 -4.58 15.64 11.20
CA ILE A 76 -5.09 16.18 12.47
C ILE A 76 -5.47 17.66 12.32
N TYR A 77 -4.66 18.41 11.60
CA TYR A 77 -4.89 19.84 11.37
C TYR A 77 -6.10 20.11 10.47
N ARG A 78 -6.25 19.32 9.41
CA ARG A 78 -7.36 19.41 8.45
C ARG A 78 -7.87 18.03 8.06
N PRO A 79 -8.78 17.45 8.83
CA PRO A 79 -9.38 16.17 8.49
C PRO A 79 -10.13 16.30 7.15
N SER A 80 -9.80 15.42 6.20
CA SER A 80 -10.41 15.39 4.87
C SER A 80 -10.60 13.94 4.42
N SER A 81 -11.77 13.63 3.89
CA SER A 81 -12.09 12.31 3.31
C SER A 81 -11.25 11.98 2.06
N GLY A 82 -10.78 13.00 1.34
CA GLY A 82 -9.91 12.87 0.16
C GLY A 82 -8.43 12.71 0.48
N ALA A 83 -8.05 12.71 1.76
CA ALA A 83 -6.67 12.55 2.25
C ALA A 83 -5.65 13.39 1.44
N PHE A 84 -4.56 12.77 0.99
CA PHE A 84 -3.46 13.48 0.32
C PHE A 84 -3.84 14.16 -1.01
N VAL A 85 -4.86 13.68 -1.73
CA VAL A 85 -5.35 14.34 -2.96
C VAL A 85 -6.01 15.69 -2.64
N SER A 86 -6.76 15.75 -1.53
CA SER A 86 -7.37 17.00 -1.06
C SER A 86 -6.30 18.00 -0.62
N TYR A 87 -5.25 17.54 0.04
CA TYR A 87 -4.12 18.38 0.43
C TYR A 87 -3.33 18.87 -0.80
N ALA A 88 -3.11 17.99 -1.80
CA ALA A 88 -2.49 18.39 -3.05
C ALA A 88 -3.30 19.50 -3.76
N ARG A 89 -4.64 19.39 -3.76
CA ARG A 89 -5.51 20.44 -4.30
C ARG A 89 -5.36 21.76 -3.58
N GLU A 90 -5.30 21.73 -2.26
CA GLU A 90 -5.21 22.92 -1.45
C GLU A 90 -3.87 23.65 -1.58
N PHE A 91 -2.75 22.91 -1.57
CA PHE A 91 -1.41 23.48 -1.56
C PHE A 91 -0.79 23.65 -2.94
N GLN A 92 -1.15 22.81 -3.92
CA GLN A 92 -0.58 22.81 -5.26
C GLN A 92 -1.61 23.16 -6.36
N GLY A 93 -2.87 23.30 -5.97
CA GLY A 93 -3.96 23.61 -6.88
C GLY A 93 -4.50 22.40 -7.64
N GLU A 94 -5.39 22.64 -8.61
CA GLU A 94 -6.10 21.59 -9.36
C GLU A 94 -5.15 20.70 -10.19
N GLY A 95 -4.08 21.28 -10.77
CA GLY A 95 -3.08 20.51 -11.51
C GLY A 95 -2.35 19.51 -10.63
N GLY A 96 -1.97 19.90 -9.40
CA GLY A 96 -1.35 19.02 -8.42
C GLY A 96 -2.29 17.89 -7.96
N ALA A 97 -3.55 18.21 -7.70
CA ALA A 97 -4.56 17.22 -7.35
C ALA A 97 -4.81 16.21 -8.47
N TYR A 98 -4.89 16.67 -9.71
CA TYR A 98 -5.05 15.82 -10.87
C TYR A 98 -3.88 14.85 -11.03
N ALA A 99 -2.65 15.37 -11.00
CA ALA A 99 -1.45 14.55 -11.11
C ALA A 99 -1.35 13.51 -9.97
N THR A 100 -1.60 13.93 -8.73
CA THR A 100 -1.58 13.07 -7.55
C THR A 100 -2.65 11.98 -7.64
N GLY A 101 -3.86 12.33 -8.06
CA GLY A 101 -4.95 11.37 -8.24
C GLY A 101 -4.63 10.32 -9.31
N TRP A 102 -4.07 10.72 -10.44
CA TRP A 102 -3.65 9.80 -11.50
C TRP A 102 -2.50 8.90 -11.08
N LEU A 103 -1.49 9.45 -10.41
CA LEU A 103 -0.38 8.65 -9.88
C LEU A 103 -0.87 7.61 -8.89
N PHE A 104 -1.78 7.97 -8.01
CA PHE A 104 -2.38 7.03 -7.07
C PHE A 104 -3.19 5.92 -7.78
N PHE A 105 -3.98 6.29 -8.77
CA PHE A 105 -4.74 5.31 -9.56
C PHE A 105 -3.82 4.32 -10.29
N LEU A 106 -2.75 4.82 -10.91
CA LEU A 106 -1.77 3.98 -11.60
C LEU A 106 -1.02 3.06 -10.63
N ASP A 107 -0.60 3.59 -9.48
CA ASP A 107 0.08 2.82 -8.43
C ASP A 107 -0.77 1.64 -7.96
N TRP A 108 -2.04 1.88 -7.62
CA TRP A 108 -2.96 0.82 -7.24
C TRP A 108 -3.24 -0.17 -8.36
N SER A 109 -3.38 0.30 -9.59
CA SER A 109 -3.63 -0.57 -10.74
C SER A 109 -2.47 -1.54 -10.98
N VAL A 110 -1.23 -1.03 -10.95
CA VAL A 110 -0.02 -1.85 -11.09
C VAL A 110 0.16 -2.79 -9.91
N THR A 111 -0.12 -2.33 -8.69
CA THR A 111 -0.05 -3.15 -7.48
C THR A 111 -1.01 -4.34 -7.54
N VAL A 112 -2.25 -4.12 -7.95
CA VAL A 112 -3.23 -5.21 -8.12
C VAL A 112 -2.77 -6.21 -9.15
N MET A 113 -2.20 -5.78 -10.28
CA MET A 113 -1.64 -6.69 -11.28
C MET A 113 -0.49 -7.53 -10.72
N ALA A 114 0.40 -6.91 -9.95
CA ALA A 114 1.51 -7.59 -9.29
C ALA A 114 1.00 -8.60 -8.25
N ASP A 115 -0.01 -8.24 -7.47
CA ASP A 115 -0.61 -9.10 -6.45
C ASP A 115 -1.28 -10.34 -7.07
N ILE A 116 -2.04 -10.17 -8.14
CA ILE A 116 -2.65 -11.29 -8.89
C ILE A 116 -1.58 -12.22 -9.42
N THR A 117 -0.52 -11.67 -10.00
CA THR A 117 0.60 -12.47 -10.52
C THR A 117 1.29 -13.26 -9.40
N ALA A 118 1.52 -12.63 -8.25
CA ALA A 118 2.13 -13.28 -7.11
C ALA A 118 1.25 -14.41 -6.54
N VAL A 119 -0.05 -14.18 -6.42
CA VAL A 119 -0.99 -15.22 -5.97
C VAL A 119 -0.97 -16.40 -6.96
N ALA A 120 -0.98 -16.14 -8.26
CA ALA A 120 -0.91 -17.18 -9.27
C ALA A 120 0.39 -18.04 -9.15
N LEU A 121 1.53 -17.39 -8.90
CA LEU A 121 2.80 -18.07 -8.66
C LEU A 121 2.77 -18.92 -7.38
N TYR A 122 2.20 -18.43 -6.30
CA TYR A 122 2.06 -19.21 -5.06
C TYR A 122 1.13 -20.40 -5.25
N VAL A 123 -0.01 -20.22 -5.89
CA VAL A 123 -0.94 -21.31 -6.19
C VAL A 123 -0.26 -22.37 -7.06
N HIS A 124 0.45 -21.95 -8.09
CA HIS A 124 1.20 -22.86 -8.95
C HIS A 124 2.27 -23.64 -8.16
N TYR A 125 3.01 -22.97 -7.27
CA TYR A 125 4.01 -23.62 -6.42
C TYR A 125 3.36 -24.69 -5.52
N TRP A 126 2.24 -24.38 -4.87
CA TRP A 126 1.53 -25.34 -4.02
C TRP A 126 0.96 -26.51 -4.80
N LEU A 127 0.35 -26.26 -5.96
CA LEU A 127 -0.21 -27.31 -6.79
C LEU A 127 0.89 -28.18 -7.43
N SER A 128 2.01 -27.58 -7.81
CA SER A 128 3.14 -28.37 -8.35
C SER A 128 3.77 -29.29 -7.31
N LEU A 129 3.81 -28.88 -6.03
CA LEU A 129 4.25 -29.76 -4.94
C LEU A 129 3.32 -30.95 -4.74
N ILE A 130 2.02 -30.81 -4.97
CA ILE A 130 1.05 -31.90 -4.90
C ILE A 130 1.22 -32.86 -6.07
N HIS A 131 1.64 -32.38 -7.26
CA HIS A 131 1.83 -33.19 -8.46
C HIS A 131 3.24 -33.79 -8.62
N ILE A 132 4.26 -33.28 -7.91
CA ILE A 132 5.62 -33.83 -7.91
C ILE A 132 5.72 -35.20 -7.21
N SER A 133 4.68 -35.63 -6.49
CA SER A 133 4.64 -36.95 -5.89
C SER A 133 4.31 -38.09 -6.89
N GLU A 134 4.03 -37.81 -8.15
CA GLU A 134 3.96 -38.80 -9.18
C GLU A 134 5.21 -38.73 -10.08
N PRO A 135 6.22 -39.59 -9.86
CA PRO A 135 7.25 -39.75 -10.88
C PRO A 135 6.63 -40.48 -12.07
N THR A 136 6.28 -39.74 -13.09
CA THR A 136 6.16 -40.35 -14.43
C THR A 136 7.55 -40.80 -14.89
N ARG A 137 8.08 -41.76 -14.13
CA ARG A 137 9.14 -42.63 -14.57
C ARG A 137 8.48 -43.78 -15.28
N GLN A 138 7.83 -43.50 -16.39
CA GLN A 138 7.41 -44.48 -17.36
C GLN A 138 7.69 -43.91 -18.74
N ALA A 139 8.72 -44.38 -19.30
CA ALA A 139 9.00 -44.61 -20.70
C ALA A 139 10.46 -44.31 -21.01
N GLU A 140 11.33 -45.10 -20.47
CA GLU A 140 12.55 -45.48 -21.16
C GLU A 140 12.71 -47.01 -21.01
N ILE A 141 12.04 -47.74 -21.88
CA ILE A 141 12.42 -49.06 -22.38
C ILE A 141 12.26 -48.99 -23.88
#